data_c7c041c0c28e9d6d2cf96a1665146243
#
_entry.id   c7c041c0c28e9d6d2cf96a1665146243
#
_cell.length_a   1.000
_cell.length_b   1.000
_cell.length_c   1.000
_cell.angle_alpha   90.00
_cell.angle_beta   90.00
_cell.angle_gamma   90.00
#
_symmetry.space_group_name_H-M   'P 1'
#
loop_
_entity.id
_entity.type
_entity.pdbx_description
1 polymer ?
#
loop_
_entity_poly.entity_id
_entity_poly.type
_entity_poly.pdbx_seq_one_letter_code
_entity_poly.pdbx_strand_id
1 'polypeptide(L)'
;CIRDSPKAEGTKKALFTVMKVAGVVLLATLVIYKDLNGKPFHTSWWGILGLIGWTYAVCAGIYLFTRESLRKNAVAWFAVITLAVISHSGLIPEEYGSRILLLPFIPSDWTLHAFGMSGLLTSLLMQRYANREHPGKFIGMLCILGAGMLILALVSHPYWIISKIQATPSWLFYCLAAFFPLFGFFYWLTDVKGKTNRFDIIKPAGTATLTCYILPYIWYSCLLYTSPSPRDP
;
A
#
# COMPACT_ATOMS: atom_id res chain seq x y z
N CYS A 1 2.48 13.71 8.54
CA CYS A 1 2.24 13.31 9.94
C CYS A 1 3.32 13.77 10.93
N ILE A 2 4.47 14.27 10.47
CA ILE A 2 5.55 14.74 11.38
C ILE A 2 5.43 16.24 11.69
N ARG A 3 4.55 16.97 10.99
CA ARG A 3 4.49 18.44 11.05
C ARG A 3 3.53 18.99 12.12
N ASP A 4 2.66 18.17 12.69
CA ASP A 4 1.64 18.60 13.66
C ASP A 4 1.90 18.11 15.09
N SER A 5 3.18 17.93 15.48
CA SER A 5 3.50 17.79 16.90
C SER A 5 3.13 19.09 17.60
N PRO A 6 2.21 19.09 18.59
CA PRO A 6 1.88 20.30 19.32
C PRO A 6 3.16 20.87 19.92
N LYS A 7 3.33 22.19 19.80
CA LYS A 7 4.44 22.91 20.43
C LYS A 7 4.29 22.75 21.96
N ALA A 8 4.85 21.67 22.49
CA ALA A 8 4.81 21.36 23.90
C ALA A 8 5.86 22.21 24.61
N GLU A 9 5.42 23.04 25.53
CA GLU A 9 6.28 23.83 26.40
C GLU A 9 7.11 22.91 27.32
N GLY A 10 8.39 23.27 27.51
CA GLY A 10 9.38 22.77 28.47
C GLY A 10 9.26 21.28 28.92
N THR A 11 8.48 21.02 29.95
CA THR A 11 8.35 19.70 30.58
C THR A 11 7.74 18.63 29.64
N LYS A 12 6.82 19.03 28.77
CA LYS A 12 6.23 18.12 27.76
C LYS A 12 7.25 17.74 26.68
N LYS A 13 8.14 18.67 26.28
CA LYS A 13 9.24 18.35 25.37
C LYS A 13 10.22 17.34 25.96
N ALA A 14 10.57 17.50 27.25
CA ALA A 14 11.43 16.54 27.93
C ALA A 14 10.79 15.16 27.99
N LEU A 15 9.51 15.06 28.32
CA LEU A 15 8.77 13.79 28.34
C LEU A 15 8.74 13.12 26.95
N PHE A 16 8.46 13.86 25.90
CA PHE A 16 8.48 13.33 24.53
C PHE A 16 9.88 12.88 24.10
N THR A 17 10.92 13.58 24.53
CA THR A 17 12.30 13.18 24.23
C THR A 17 12.66 11.89 24.96
N VAL A 18 12.29 11.77 26.25
CA VAL A 18 12.49 10.54 27.03
C VAL A 18 11.74 9.37 26.40
N MET A 19 10.48 9.55 25.99
CA MET A 19 9.71 8.51 25.30
C MET A 19 10.35 8.08 23.96
N LYS A 20 10.89 9.03 23.18
CA LYS A 20 11.61 8.71 21.96
C LYS A 20 12.89 7.92 22.23
N VAL A 21 13.68 8.36 23.20
CA VAL A 21 14.90 7.66 23.60
C VAL A 21 14.58 6.27 24.12
N ALA A 22 13.58 6.12 24.99
CA ALA A 22 13.12 4.83 25.47
C ALA A 22 12.68 3.92 24.31
N GLY A 23 11.94 4.45 23.33
CA GLY A 23 11.55 3.71 22.14
C GLY A 23 12.74 3.24 21.31
N VAL A 24 13.74 4.10 21.10
CA VAL A 24 14.97 3.75 20.39
C VAL A 24 15.77 2.68 21.15
N VAL A 25 15.90 2.81 22.47
CA VAL A 25 16.56 1.81 23.31
C VAL A 25 15.84 0.47 23.24
N LEU A 26 14.50 0.47 23.29
CA LEU A 26 13.67 -0.73 23.19
C LEU A 26 13.84 -1.40 21.82
N LEU A 27 13.89 -0.63 20.73
CA LEU A 27 14.19 -1.14 19.39
C LEU A 27 15.62 -1.71 19.30
N ALA A 28 16.59 -1.05 19.91
CA ALA A 28 17.97 -1.53 19.95
C ALA A 28 18.11 -2.85 20.73
N THR A 29 17.37 -3.00 21.85
CA THR A 29 17.35 -4.28 22.59
C THR A 29 16.74 -5.42 21.80
N LEU A 30 15.76 -5.15 20.92
CA LEU A 30 15.19 -6.17 20.03
C LEU A 30 16.24 -6.73 19.05
N VAL A 31 17.24 -5.93 18.63
CA VAL A 31 18.33 -6.40 17.74
C VAL A 31 19.21 -7.44 18.45
N ILE A 32 19.35 -7.32 19.79
CA ILE A 32 20.18 -8.23 20.61
C ILE A 32 19.35 -9.46 21.05
N TYR A 33 18.02 -9.38 20.95
CA TYR A 33 17.12 -10.45 21.35
C TYR A 33 17.34 -11.72 20.51
N LYS A 34 17.41 -12.85 21.18
CA LYS A 34 17.44 -14.17 20.55
C LYS A 34 16.19 -14.93 20.92
N ASP A 35 15.57 -15.56 19.93
CA ASP A 35 14.43 -16.46 20.16
C ASP A 35 14.82 -17.67 21.02
N LEU A 36 13.84 -18.39 21.55
CA LEU A 36 14.02 -19.64 22.32
C LEU A 36 14.88 -20.66 21.58
N ASN A 37 14.91 -20.62 20.25
CA ASN A 37 15.76 -21.45 19.39
C ASN A 37 17.16 -20.83 19.13
N GLY A 38 17.52 -19.77 19.82
CA GLY A 38 18.83 -19.10 19.66
C GLY A 38 18.98 -18.28 18.36
N LYS A 39 17.90 -18.14 17.56
CA LYS A 39 17.94 -17.35 16.33
C LYS A 39 17.91 -15.87 16.65
N PRO A 40 18.81 -15.05 16.07
CA PRO A 40 18.80 -13.61 16.26
C PRO A 40 17.56 -13.01 15.58
N PHE A 41 17.14 -11.84 16.06
CA PHE A 41 16.14 -11.05 15.39
C PHE A 41 16.62 -10.71 13.97
N HIS A 42 15.79 -11.03 12.99
CA HIS A 42 16.05 -10.68 11.59
C HIS A 42 14.88 -9.88 11.02
N THR A 43 15.20 -8.91 10.20
CA THR A 43 14.19 -8.11 9.51
C THR A 43 13.51 -8.96 8.45
N SER A 44 12.18 -9.05 8.50
CA SER A 44 11.39 -9.67 7.44
C SER A 44 10.92 -8.61 6.45
N TRP A 45 11.62 -8.50 5.33
CA TRP A 45 11.24 -7.59 4.23
C TRP A 45 9.91 -7.97 3.58
N TRP A 46 9.50 -9.23 3.74
CA TRP A 46 8.27 -9.80 3.18
C TRP A 46 7.04 -9.58 4.07
N GLY A 47 7.18 -8.92 5.20
CA GLY A 47 6.06 -8.46 6.01
C GLY A 47 5.31 -7.32 5.32
N ILE A 48 4.01 -7.12 5.65
CA ILE A 48 3.14 -6.12 5.00
C ILE A 48 3.76 -4.71 5.01
N LEU A 49 4.38 -4.29 6.12
CA LEU A 49 5.03 -2.99 6.21
C LEU A 49 6.27 -2.89 5.30
N GLY A 50 7.05 -3.96 5.21
CA GLY A 50 8.19 -4.04 4.31
C GLY A 50 7.76 -3.97 2.84
N LEU A 51 6.69 -4.69 2.47
CA LEU A 51 6.11 -4.66 1.12
C LEU A 51 5.63 -3.26 0.74
N ILE A 52 4.97 -2.54 1.67
CA ILE A 52 4.57 -1.14 1.47
C ILE A 52 5.80 -0.25 1.29
N GLY A 53 6.84 -0.42 2.13
CA GLY A 53 8.08 0.34 2.04
C GLY A 53 8.79 0.14 0.69
N TRP A 54 8.89 -1.10 0.22
CA TRP A 54 9.45 -1.42 -1.10
C TRP A 54 8.64 -0.83 -2.24
N THR A 55 7.32 -0.98 -2.19
CA THR A 55 6.41 -0.37 -3.17
C THR A 55 6.63 1.13 -3.25
N TYR A 56 6.68 1.79 -2.09
CA TYR A 56 6.95 3.24 -2.03
C TYR A 56 8.32 3.59 -2.61
N ALA A 57 9.37 2.88 -2.25
CA ALA A 57 10.73 3.15 -2.72
C ALA A 57 10.85 3.03 -4.24
N VAL A 58 10.30 1.96 -4.83
CA VAL A 58 10.32 1.74 -6.28
C VAL A 58 9.48 2.79 -7.01
N CYS A 59 8.25 3.06 -6.54
CA CYS A 59 7.38 4.07 -7.15
C CYS A 59 8.00 5.47 -7.04
N ALA A 60 8.60 5.81 -5.90
CA ALA A 60 9.32 7.08 -5.73
C ALA A 60 10.53 7.17 -6.65
N GLY A 61 11.30 6.09 -6.79
CA GLY A 61 12.40 6.01 -7.75
C GLY A 61 11.94 6.28 -9.18
N ILE A 62 10.89 5.60 -9.64
CA ILE A 62 10.30 5.83 -10.96
C ILE A 62 9.85 7.30 -11.10
N TYR A 63 9.20 7.84 -10.07
CA TYR A 63 8.72 9.24 -10.08
C TYR A 63 9.86 10.26 -10.18
N LEU A 64 11.02 10.02 -9.57
CA LEU A 64 12.18 10.91 -9.70
C LEU A 64 12.64 11.08 -11.17
N PHE A 65 12.51 10.03 -12.00
CA PHE A 65 12.83 10.10 -13.43
C PHE A 65 11.68 10.63 -14.29
N THR A 66 10.44 10.31 -13.92
CA THR A 66 9.24 10.69 -14.69
C THR A 66 8.69 12.06 -14.29
N ARG A 67 8.94 12.48 -13.04
CA ARG A 67 8.46 13.72 -12.43
C ARG A 67 6.94 13.90 -12.67
N GLU A 68 6.50 15.12 -12.89
CA GLU A 68 5.08 15.48 -13.10
C GLU A 68 4.54 15.13 -14.49
N SER A 69 5.35 14.50 -15.35
CA SER A 69 4.92 14.15 -16.70
C SER A 69 3.91 13.02 -16.68
N LEU A 70 2.63 13.33 -16.90
CA LEU A 70 1.55 12.35 -16.94
C LEU A 70 1.81 11.24 -17.96
N ARG A 71 2.35 11.58 -19.14
CA ARG A 71 2.64 10.60 -20.21
C ARG A 71 3.71 9.59 -19.76
N LYS A 72 4.82 10.08 -19.17
CA LYS A 72 5.91 9.20 -18.70
C LYS A 72 5.43 8.29 -17.57
N ASN A 73 4.64 8.84 -16.62
CA ASN A 73 4.08 8.05 -15.52
C ASN A 73 3.05 7.02 -16.01
N ALA A 74 2.23 7.35 -17.01
CA ALA A 74 1.31 6.40 -17.62
C ALA A 74 2.07 5.25 -18.32
N VAL A 75 3.13 5.56 -19.07
CA VAL A 75 3.98 4.55 -19.71
C VAL A 75 4.65 3.66 -18.66
N ALA A 76 5.21 4.26 -17.59
CA ALA A 76 5.81 3.51 -16.50
C ALA A 76 4.78 2.61 -15.78
N TRP A 77 3.57 3.09 -15.56
CA TRP A 77 2.47 2.32 -14.99
C TRP A 77 2.11 1.10 -15.84
N PHE A 78 1.95 1.29 -17.16
CA PHE A 78 1.72 0.18 -18.09
C PHE A 78 2.89 -0.81 -18.11
N ALA A 79 4.13 -0.32 -18.08
CA ALA A 79 5.31 -1.18 -18.02
C ALA A 79 5.31 -2.04 -16.74
N VAL A 80 5.01 -1.45 -15.59
CA VAL A 80 4.95 -2.19 -14.31
C VAL A 80 3.81 -3.21 -14.31
N ILE A 81 2.63 -2.88 -14.87
CA ILE A 81 1.54 -3.86 -15.04
C ILE A 81 1.98 -5.01 -15.95
N THR A 82 2.65 -4.71 -17.07
CA THR A 82 3.14 -5.72 -17.99
C THR A 82 4.16 -6.63 -17.32
N LEU A 83 5.08 -6.07 -16.51
CA LEU A 83 6.02 -6.86 -15.70
C LEU A 83 5.28 -7.78 -14.72
N ALA A 84 4.24 -7.30 -14.06
CA ALA A 84 3.41 -8.11 -13.16
C ALA A 84 2.71 -9.27 -13.88
N VAL A 85 2.24 -9.05 -15.10
CA VAL A 85 1.62 -10.11 -15.93
C VAL A 85 2.67 -11.10 -16.41
N ILE A 86 3.82 -10.63 -16.89
CA ILE A 86 4.90 -11.49 -17.40
C ILE A 86 5.45 -12.38 -16.27
N SER A 87 5.66 -11.83 -15.07
CA SER A 87 6.18 -12.60 -13.93
C SER A 87 5.27 -13.76 -13.54
N HIS A 88 3.95 -13.62 -13.74
CA HIS A 88 2.97 -14.67 -13.45
C HIS A 88 2.62 -15.57 -14.64
N SER A 89 3.06 -15.22 -15.86
CA SER A 89 2.68 -15.95 -17.07
C SER A 89 3.44 -17.26 -17.29
N GLY A 90 4.56 -17.47 -16.58
CA GLY A 90 5.46 -18.60 -16.83
C GLY A 90 6.21 -18.53 -18.16
N LEU A 91 6.09 -17.41 -18.90
CA LEU A 91 6.77 -17.23 -20.20
C LEU A 91 8.30 -17.20 -20.06
N ILE A 92 8.79 -16.78 -18.89
CA ILE A 92 10.22 -16.73 -18.60
C ILE A 92 10.54 -17.88 -17.66
N PRO A 93 11.47 -18.81 -18.03
CA PRO A 93 11.90 -19.88 -17.16
C PRO A 93 12.38 -19.33 -15.79
N GLU A 94 12.06 -20.00 -14.69
CA GLU A 94 12.36 -19.54 -13.33
C GLU A 94 13.85 -19.18 -13.13
N GLU A 95 14.73 -19.93 -13.77
CA GLU A 95 16.17 -19.72 -13.70
C GLU A 95 16.62 -18.36 -14.24
N TYR A 96 16.00 -17.88 -15.33
CA TYR A 96 16.30 -16.58 -15.94
C TYR A 96 15.35 -15.48 -15.47
N GLY A 97 14.10 -15.84 -15.21
CA GLY A 97 13.03 -14.91 -14.80
C GLY A 97 13.38 -14.20 -13.51
N SER A 98 13.89 -14.92 -12.54
CA SER A 98 14.30 -14.35 -11.26
C SER A 98 15.36 -13.25 -11.39
N ARG A 99 16.30 -13.38 -12.33
CA ARG A 99 17.36 -12.38 -12.58
C ARG A 99 16.89 -11.23 -13.44
N ILE A 100 16.18 -11.50 -14.53
CA ILE A 100 15.72 -10.48 -15.49
C ILE A 100 14.65 -9.58 -14.87
N LEU A 101 13.70 -10.14 -14.13
CA LEU A 101 12.62 -9.41 -13.50
C LEU A 101 13.00 -8.84 -12.13
N LEU A 102 14.24 -9.00 -11.69
CA LEU A 102 14.72 -8.56 -10.36
C LEU A 102 13.87 -9.09 -9.20
N LEU A 103 13.20 -10.25 -9.36
CA LEU A 103 12.29 -10.83 -8.39
C LEU A 103 12.88 -11.02 -6.98
N PRO A 104 14.18 -11.38 -6.82
CA PRO A 104 14.79 -11.46 -5.50
C PRO A 104 14.83 -10.13 -4.75
N PHE A 105 14.80 -9.00 -5.47
CA PHE A 105 14.88 -7.66 -4.92
C PHE A 105 13.51 -6.95 -4.90
N ILE A 106 12.57 -7.39 -5.75
CA ILE A 106 11.24 -6.77 -5.90
C ILE A 106 10.17 -7.76 -5.44
N PRO A 107 9.66 -7.59 -4.21
CA PRO A 107 8.65 -8.48 -3.67
C PRO A 107 7.31 -8.38 -4.42
N SER A 108 6.54 -9.47 -4.38
CA SER A 108 5.19 -9.58 -4.96
C SER A 108 5.15 -9.44 -6.47
N ASP A 109 6.20 -9.85 -7.16
CA ASP A 109 6.23 -10.00 -8.60
C ASP A 109 5.67 -8.78 -9.36
N TRP A 110 6.04 -7.58 -8.93
CA TRP A 110 5.62 -6.28 -9.46
C TRP A 110 4.16 -5.88 -9.18
N THR A 111 3.30 -6.78 -8.71
CA THR A 111 1.87 -6.50 -8.54
C THR A 111 1.59 -5.37 -7.55
N LEU A 112 2.26 -5.36 -6.39
CA LEU A 112 2.10 -4.27 -5.42
C LEU A 112 2.63 -2.94 -5.95
N HIS A 113 3.69 -2.97 -6.76
CA HIS A 113 4.23 -1.79 -7.43
C HIS A 113 3.26 -1.22 -8.46
N ALA A 114 2.49 -2.09 -9.13
CA ALA A 114 1.42 -1.66 -10.03
C ALA A 114 0.30 -0.95 -9.28
N PHE A 115 -0.06 -1.39 -8.06
CA PHE A 115 -0.98 -0.64 -7.18
C PHE A 115 -0.42 0.73 -6.80
N GLY A 116 0.83 0.79 -6.36
CA GLY A 116 1.49 2.05 -6.01
C GLY A 116 1.51 3.04 -7.17
N MET A 117 1.90 2.56 -8.35
CA MET A 117 1.89 3.38 -9.58
C MET A 117 0.49 3.82 -10.00
N SER A 118 -0.55 3.00 -9.76
CA SER A 118 -1.95 3.38 -10.00
C SER A 118 -2.38 4.54 -9.10
N GLY A 119 -1.99 4.51 -7.83
CA GLY A 119 -2.22 5.62 -6.90
C GLY A 119 -1.49 6.90 -7.31
N LEU A 120 -0.22 6.78 -7.74
CA LEU A 120 0.57 7.89 -8.25
C LEU A 120 -0.09 8.51 -9.50
N LEU A 121 -0.48 7.69 -10.47
CA LEU A 121 -1.17 8.14 -11.68
C LEU A 121 -2.47 8.86 -11.35
N THR A 122 -3.27 8.31 -10.43
CA THR A 122 -4.53 8.93 -9.96
C THR A 122 -4.27 10.30 -9.33
N SER A 123 -3.22 10.44 -8.53
CA SER A 123 -2.81 11.71 -7.93
C SER A 123 -2.43 12.75 -8.98
N LEU A 124 -1.68 12.36 -10.01
CA LEU A 124 -1.32 13.24 -11.12
C LEU A 124 -2.53 13.64 -11.98
N LEU A 125 -3.45 12.70 -12.22
CA LEU A 125 -4.71 12.99 -12.89
C LEU A 125 -5.56 13.98 -12.07
N MET A 126 -5.61 13.79 -10.75
CA MET A 126 -6.30 14.69 -9.85
C MET A 126 -5.70 16.10 -9.91
N GLN A 127 -4.38 16.25 -9.79
CA GLN A 127 -3.72 17.56 -9.87
C GLN A 127 -3.99 18.28 -11.18
N ARG A 128 -4.12 17.56 -12.28
CA ARG A 128 -4.26 18.14 -13.62
C ARG A 128 -5.70 18.41 -14.04
N TYR A 129 -6.63 17.53 -13.65
CA TYR A 129 -8.01 17.54 -14.18
C TYR A 129 -9.08 17.72 -13.11
N ALA A 130 -8.74 17.65 -11.80
CA ALA A 130 -9.72 17.88 -10.76
C ALA A 130 -10.13 19.36 -10.74
N ASN A 131 -11.35 19.63 -11.15
CA ASN A 131 -11.97 20.95 -11.09
C ASN A 131 -13.35 20.79 -10.44
N ARG A 132 -13.64 21.64 -9.46
CA ARG A 132 -14.93 21.62 -8.76
C ARG A 132 -16.09 22.06 -9.64
N GLU A 133 -15.83 22.94 -10.60
CA GLU A 133 -16.86 23.43 -11.54
C GLU A 133 -17.19 22.39 -12.62
N HIS A 134 -16.17 21.64 -13.07
CA HIS A 134 -16.31 20.62 -14.11
C HIS A 134 -15.74 19.26 -13.69
N PRO A 135 -16.31 18.63 -12.65
CA PRO A 135 -15.76 17.38 -12.09
C PRO A 135 -15.92 16.18 -13.04
N GLY A 136 -16.84 16.25 -13.99
CA GLY A 136 -17.21 15.15 -14.88
C GLY A 136 -16.02 14.62 -15.71
N LYS A 137 -15.10 15.49 -16.09
CA LYS A 137 -13.92 15.09 -16.88
C LYS A 137 -12.99 14.16 -16.09
N PHE A 138 -12.67 14.53 -14.85
CA PHE A 138 -11.82 13.71 -13.98
C PHE A 138 -12.51 12.40 -13.61
N ILE A 139 -13.77 12.47 -13.17
CA ILE A 139 -14.56 11.28 -12.81
C ILE A 139 -14.72 10.35 -14.02
N GLY A 140 -15.05 10.91 -15.20
CA GLY A 140 -15.17 10.12 -16.43
C GLY A 140 -13.89 9.38 -16.80
N MET A 141 -12.72 10.03 -16.66
CA MET A 141 -11.42 9.36 -16.87
C MET A 141 -11.21 8.20 -15.90
N LEU A 142 -11.55 8.36 -14.63
CA LEU A 142 -11.44 7.29 -13.65
C LEU A 142 -12.41 6.14 -13.94
N CYS A 143 -13.65 6.44 -14.36
CA CYS A 143 -14.59 5.41 -14.77
C CYS A 143 -14.11 4.63 -16.01
N ILE A 144 -13.51 5.30 -16.99
CA ILE A 144 -12.93 4.65 -18.17
C ILE A 144 -11.76 3.75 -17.77
N LEU A 145 -10.87 4.23 -16.90
CA LEU A 145 -9.77 3.41 -16.37
C LEU A 145 -10.31 2.20 -15.59
N GLY A 146 -11.32 2.39 -14.75
CA GLY A 146 -11.98 1.31 -14.02
C GLY A 146 -12.62 0.27 -14.94
N ALA A 147 -13.33 0.71 -15.98
CA ALA A 147 -13.92 -0.18 -16.98
C ALA A 147 -12.85 -0.96 -17.76
N GLY A 148 -11.75 -0.31 -18.14
CA GLY A 148 -10.61 -0.98 -18.78
C GLY A 148 -9.97 -2.04 -17.88
N MET A 149 -9.80 -1.73 -16.58
CA MET A 149 -9.29 -2.71 -15.60
C MET A 149 -10.28 -3.86 -15.39
N LEU A 150 -11.58 -3.61 -15.44
CA LEU A 150 -12.59 -4.67 -15.33
C LEU A 150 -12.53 -5.63 -16.53
N ILE A 151 -12.37 -5.10 -17.74
CA ILE A 151 -12.19 -5.94 -18.93
C ILE A 151 -10.94 -6.82 -18.78
N LEU A 152 -9.81 -6.23 -18.37
CA LEU A 152 -8.58 -6.98 -18.10
C LEU A 152 -8.76 -8.03 -16.99
N ALA A 153 -9.53 -7.71 -15.96
CA ALA A 153 -9.86 -8.64 -14.87
C ALA A 153 -10.63 -9.86 -15.40
N LEU A 154 -11.66 -9.62 -16.21
CA LEU A 154 -12.47 -10.69 -16.79
C LEU A 154 -11.66 -11.57 -17.76
N VAL A 155 -10.78 -10.96 -18.56
CA VAL A 155 -9.90 -11.70 -19.49
C VAL A 155 -8.83 -12.50 -18.74
N SER A 156 -8.30 -11.97 -17.63
CA SER A 156 -7.24 -12.64 -16.85
C SER A 156 -7.76 -13.70 -15.90
N HIS A 157 -9.03 -13.63 -15.50
CA HIS A 157 -9.64 -14.53 -14.52
C HIS A 157 -9.54 -16.03 -14.87
N PRO A 158 -9.70 -16.47 -16.13
CA PRO A 158 -9.53 -17.89 -16.50
C PRO A 158 -8.09 -18.40 -16.36
N TYR A 159 -7.09 -17.52 -16.41
CA TYR A 159 -5.68 -17.90 -16.36
C TYR A 159 -5.11 -17.87 -14.93
N TRP A 160 -5.58 -16.96 -14.09
CA TRP A 160 -5.10 -16.80 -12.73
C TRP A 160 -6.26 -16.66 -11.74
N ILE A 161 -6.22 -17.47 -10.67
CA ILE A 161 -7.17 -17.34 -9.57
C ILE A 161 -7.01 -15.98 -8.88
N ILE A 162 -8.08 -15.47 -8.30
CA ILE A 162 -8.03 -14.23 -7.51
C ILE A 162 -7.37 -14.53 -6.17
N SER A 163 -6.10 -14.17 -6.01
CA SER A 163 -5.35 -14.41 -4.77
C SER A 163 -4.53 -13.19 -4.35
N LYS A 164 -4.83 -12.68 -3.17
CA LYS A 164 -4.02 -11.64 -2.51
C LYS A 164 -2.66 -12.16 -2.08
N ILE A 165 -2.62 -13.41 -1.59
CA ILE A 165 -1.39 -14.03 -1.04
C ILE A 165 -0.37 -14.24 -2.16
N GLN A 166 -0.83 -14.70 -3.31
CA GLN A 166 0.01 -14.93 -4.49
C GLN A 166 0.18 -13.66 -5.33
N ALA A 167 -0.44 -12.54 -4.93
CA ALA A 167 -0.38 -11.26 -5.63
C ALA A 167 -0.70 -11.36 -7.14
N THR A 168 -1.72 -12.14 -7.51
CA THR A 168 -2.03 -12.48 -8.90
C THR A 168 -2.50 -11.28 -9.73
N PRO A 169 -2.24 -11.26 -11.06
CA PRO A 169 -2.71 -10.19 -11.95
C PRO A 169 -4.24 -10.02 -11.94
N SER A 170 -5.01 -11.13 -11.85
CA SER A 170 -6.47 -11.05 -11.76
C SER A 170 -6.91 -10.27 -10.53
N TRP A 171 -6.29 -10.54 -9.36
CA TRP A 171 -6.55 -9.78 -8.15
C TRP A 171 -6.24 -8.29 -8.31
N LEU A 172 -5.10 -7.95 -8.94
CA LEU A 172 -4.71 -6.57 -9.26
C LEU A 172 -5.81 -5.87 -10.07
N PHE A 173 -6.24 -6.47 -11.17
CA PHE A 173 -7.19 -5.85 -12.07
C PHE A 173 -8.57 -5.67 -11.45
N TYR A 174 -9.10 -6.65 -10.70
CA TYR A 174 -10.37 -6.50 -9.97
C TYR A 174 -10.30 -5.37 -8.92
N CYS A 175 -9.21 -5.30 -8.17
CA CYS A 175 -9.04 -4.24 -7.18
C CYS A 175 -8.95 -2.85 -7.84
N LEU A 176 -8.22 -2.71 -8.96
CA LEU A 176 -8.13 -1.44 -9.69
C LEU A 176 -9.45 -1.06 -10.37
N ALA A 177 -10.20 -2.05 -10.86
CA ALA A 177 -11.55 -1.83 -11.43
C ALA A 177 -12.51 -1.22 -10.41
N ALA A 178 -12.41 -1.63 -9.14
CA ALA A 178 -13.18 -1.04 -8.05
C ALA A 178 -12.58 0.28 -7.55
N PHE A 179 -11.27 0.37 -7.45
CA PHE A 179 -10.56 1.54 -6.90
C PHE A 179 -10.84 2.82 -7.68
N PHE A 180 -10.70 2.81 -9.00
CA PHE A 180 -10.84 4.02 -9.80
C PHE A 180 -12.23 4.66 -9.70
N PRO A 181 -13.35 3.95 -9.92
CA PRO A 181 -14.68 4.56 -9.80
C PRO A 181 -15.03 4.93 -8.35
N LEU A 182 -14.59 4.15 -7.35
CA LEU A 182 -14.79 4.50 -5.93
C LEU A 182 -14.03 5.77 -5.57
N PHE A 183 -12.79 5.94 -6.03
CA PHE A 183 -12.05 7.18 -5.81
C PHE A 183 -12.76 8.38 -6.44
N GLY A 184 -13.27 8.22 -7.67
CA GLY A 184 -14.09 9.24 -8.34
C GLY A 184 -15.36 9.59 -7.59
N PHE A 185 -16.03 8.59 -7.02
CA PHE A 185 -17.22 8.80 -6.17
C PHE A 185 -16.89 9.57 -4.89
N PHE A 186 -15.81 9.20 -4.18
CA PHE A 186 -15.39 9.93 -2.98
C PHE A 186 -14.97 11.35 -3.29
N TYR A 187 -14.22 11.59 -4.37
CA TYR A 187 -13.89 12.93 -4.83
C TYR A 187 -15.15 13.77 -5.08
N TRP A 188 -16.13 13.22 -5.78
CA TRP A 188 -17.39 13.91 -6.00
C TRP A 188 -18.13 14.23 -4.70
N LEU A 189 -18.15 13.29 -3.76
CA LEU A 189 -18.87 13.44 -2.49
C LEU A 189 -18.22 14.46 -1.56
N THR A 190 -16.89 14.43 -1.45
CA THR A 190 -16.12 15.27 -0.50
C THR A 190 -15.77 16.62 -1.09
N ASP A 191 -15.15 16.64 -2.28
CA ASP A 191 -14.58 17.85 -2.85
C ASP A 191 -15.61 18.68 -3.64
N VAL A 192 -16.51 18.00 -4.36
CA VAL A 192 -17.54 18.68 -5.16
C VAL A 192 -18.76 19.02 -4.34
N LYS A 193 -19.31 18.04 -3.59
CA LYS A 193 -20.52 18.22 -2.76
C LYS A 193 -20.25 18.78 -1.36
N GLY A 194 -18.99 18.81 -0.93
CA GLY A 194 -18.60 19.32 0.39
C GLY A 194 -19.14 18.53 1.59
N LYS A 195 -19.58 17.28 1.39
CA LYS A 195 -20.19 16.45 2.44
C LYS A 195 -19.13 15.75 3.30
N THR A 196 -18.21 16.50 3.88
CA THR A 196 -17.11 15.97 4.71
C THR A 196 -17.55 15.52 6.10
N ASN A 197 -18.56 16.17 6.68
CA ASN A 197 -19.01 15.93 8.06
C ASN A 197 -19.52 14.49 8.30
N ARG A 198 -19.94 13.79 7.24
CA ARG A 198 -20.35 12.37 7.35
C ARG A 198 -19.21 11.43 7.66
N PHE A 199 -17.98 11.85 7.39
CA PHE A 199 -16.78 11.05 7.59
C PHE A 199 -16.05 11.34 8.91
N ASP A 200 -16.59 12.24 9.75
CA ASP A 200 -15.94 12.60 11.02
C ASP A 200 -15.82 11.40 11.98
N ILE A 201 -16.73 10.44 11.90
CA ILE A 201 -16.68 9.19 12.70
C ILE A 201 -15.47 8.35 12.33
N ILE A 202 -15.11 8.26 11.04
CA ILE A 202 -13.98 7.44 10.57
C ILE A 202 -12.67 8.22 10.44
N LYS A 203 -12.72 9.54 10.56
CA LYS A 203 -11.55 10.44 10.48
C LYS A 203 -10.42 10.07 11.45
N PRO A 204 -10.69 9.70 12.73
CA PRO A 204 -9.64 9.25 13.64
C PRO A 204 -8.89 8.02 13.12
N ALA A 205 -9.59 7.05 12.52
CA ALA A 205 -8.96 5.88 11.92
C ALA A 205 -8.08 6.23 10.71
N GLY A 206 -8.51 7.19 9.88
CA GLY A 206 -7.74 7.69 8.75
C GLY A 206 -6.48 8.47 9.16
N THR A 207 -6.52 9.18 10.30
CA THR A 207 -5.36 9.94 10.82
C THR A 207 -4.39 9.07 11.62
N ALA A 208 -4.87 7.99 12.23
CA ALA A 208 -4.08 7.05 13.05
C ALA A 208 -4.02 5.65 12.41
N THR A 209 -3.83 5.57 11.11
CA THR A 209 -3.85 4.32 10.33
C THR A 209 -2.90 3.26 10.86
N LEU A 210 -1.68 3.64 11.26
CA LEU A 210 -0.71 2.71 11.84
C LEU A 210 -1.21 2.12 13.17
N THR A 211 -1.80 2.94 14.04
CA THR A 211 -2.38 2.49 15.30
C THR A 211 -3.53 1.51 15.07
N CYS A 212 -4.43 1.86 14.13
CA CYS A 212 -5.53 0.98 13.74
C CYS A 212 -5.05 -0.34 13.13
N TYR A 213 -3.90 -0.33 12.45
CA TYR A 213 -3.28 -1.54 11.91
C TYR A 213 -2.65 -2.42 12.99
N ILE A 214 -1.97 -1.84 13.97
CA ILE A 214 -1.27 -2.58 15.03
C ILE A 214 -2.24 -3.10 16.11
N LEU A 215 -3.31 -2.36 16.40
CA LEU A 215 -4.27 -2.68 17.47
C LEU A 215 -4.84 -4.11 17.38
N PRO A 216 -5.28 -4.63 16.21
CA PRO A 216 -5.76 -5.99 16.09
C PRO A 216 -4.70 -7.04 16.43
N TYR A 217 -3.43 -6.81 16.10
CA TYR A 217 -2.35 -7.75 16.43
C TYR A 217 -2.09 -7.82 17.93
N ILE A 218 -2.10 -6.66 18.61
CA ILE A 218 -1.99 -6.61 20.08
C ILE A 218 -3.17 -7.35 20.72
N TRP A 219 -4.39 -7.06 20.26
CA TRP A 219 -5.60 -7.71 20.73
C TRP A 219 -5.56 -9.23 20.54
N TYR A 220 -5.16 -9.68 19.36
CA TYR A 220 -5.02 -11.10 19.04
C TYR A 220 -3.98 -11.80 19.95
N SER A 221 -2.84 -11.14 20.16
CA SER A 221 -1.81 -11.67 21.05
C SER A 221 -2.32 -11.79 22.49
N CYS A 222 -3.03 -10.79 23.00
CA CYS A 222 -3.64 -10.84 24.32
C CYS A 222 -4.66 -11.98 24.44
N LEU A 223 -5.51 -12.17 23.44
CA LEU A 223 -6.52 -13.25 23.45
C LEU A 223 -5.89 -14.64 23.40
N LEU A 224 -4.83 -14.84 22.60
CA LEU A 224 -4.11 -16.11 22.52
C LEU A 224 -3.42 -16.49 23.84
N TYR A 225 -2.90 -15.49 24.57
CA TYR A 225 -2.27 -15.73 25.88
C TYR A 225 -3.27 -15.91 27.02
N THR A 226 -4.49 -15.39 26.89
CA THR A 226 -5.52 -15.44 27.94
C THR A 226 -6.55 -16.54 27.70
N SER A 227 -6.62 -17.13 26.52
CA SER A 227 -7.51 -18.23 26.21
C SER A 227 -6.83 -19.54 26.57
N PRO A 228 -7.45 -20.39 27.46
CA PRO A 228 -6.91 -21.73 27.73
C PRO A 228 -6.85 -22.50 26.42
N SER A 229 -5.68 -23.09 26.14
CA SER A 229 -5.47 -23.91 24.95
C SER A 229 -6.43 -25.10 24.99
N PRO A 230 -7.21 -25.38 23.94
CA PRO A 230 -8.03 -26.59 23.87
C PRO A 230 -7.22 -27.90 23.84
N ARG A 231 -5.89 -27.83 23.93
CA ARG A 231 -4.95 -28.97 23.82
C ARG A 231 -4.22 -29.30 25.11
N ASP A 232 -4.49 -28.60 26.19
CA ASP A 232 -3.98 -29.00 27.49
C ASP A 232 -4.99 -29.97 28.12
N PRO A 233 -4.60 -31.24 28.39
CA PRO A 233 -5.47 -32.24 29.02
C PRO A 233 -5.82 -31.92 30.45
#